data_4d2cebee22563edcf41ee9a416e33894
#
_entry.id   4d2cebee22563edcf41ee9a416e33894
#
_cell.length_a   1.000
_cell.length_b   1.000
_cell.length_c   1.000
_cell.angle_alpha   90.00
_cell.angle_beta   90.00
_cell.angle_gamma   90.00
#
_symmetry.space_group_name_H-M   'P 1'
#
loop_
_entity.id
_entity.type
_entity.pdbx_description
1 polymer ?
#
loop_
_entity_poly.entity_id
_entity_poly.type
_entity_poly.pdbx_seq_one_letter_code
_entity_poly.pdbx_strand_id
1 'polypeptide(L)'
;MQNSCTSSGIPDKDEVRMKVGQLFLLAFTGEEADIVLPFIAERGIGGLYLSNENLREPKQSALLMNELQAAAMNGISKHPLLTACDQEGAWGIMVPYSTTGPGNMALGASPVANTEEMYSIFAKELTSIGVVCNLCPAADVNSNPLNPIIGTRSFGENPQAVADRVKAAITGLHSNGIIAVAKHFPGHGNTSTDSHKGIPRVTRSLEEIESIDLLPFKVAIDAGVDLVMTSHIIFDALDPEHPATLSSLILIDYLRDKLGFKGVVITDSFNMGSIQKSYDPPEAAILTILAGADMIMLAEERYGEDVGDYIKSQNEMIDRVEQAVMEGRIPMERLNEAYNRIISLKEKYKLTEKLTVDAASASSFVGNPEHKAAALRVAESSLYMAYDKRSSVPLKPGSSVSVVRLTKENVEEIITIAAGIGPNYYTAYADFVSEMIAAGFDVSEYNYEDEIPGEDVIICVSENYPFPGASLDLEEQRRRLAVVKENTKAPLINVALKDPYDALIVQPDTYISAIGSNISNVKAMVNLLSGKIEAKGKLPVTPVAP
;
A
#
# COMPACT_ATOMS: atom_id res chain seq x y z
N MET A 1 -5.52 33.07 -21.71
CA MET A 1 -6.23 33.82 -20.64
C MET A 1 -5.34 34.99 -20.25
N GLN A 2 -5.87 36.21 -20.22
CA GLN A 2 -5.09 37.42 -19.96
C GLN A 2 -4.63 37.43 -18.48
N ASN A 3 -3.34 37.70 -18.26
CA ASN A 3 -2.78 37.94 -16.94
C ASN A 3 -3.47 39.15 -16.29
N SER A 4 -4.33 38.88 -15.28
CA SER A 4 -4.86 39.92 -14.42
C SER A 4 -3.87 40.18 -13.26
N CYS A 5 -2.75 40.86 -13.58
CA CYS A 5 -1.97 41.50 -12.53
C CYS A 5 -2.71 42.77 -12.12
N THR A 6 -3.13 42.86 -10.86
CA THR A 6 -3.55 44.13 -10.27
C THR A 6 -2.36 45.10 -10.23
N SER A 7 -2.61 46.41 -10.35
CA SER A 7 -1.59 47.47 -10.43
C SER A 7 -0.68 47.59 -9.18
N SER A 8 -0.79 46.75 -8.19
CA SER A 8 -0.06 46.73 -6.91
C SER A 8 1.02 45.66 -6.79
N GLY A 9 1.16 44.76 -7.76
CA GLY A 9 2.10 43.62 -7.66
C GLY A 9 1.71 42.54 -6.64
N ILE A 10 0.60 42.70 -5.91
CA ILE A 10 0.08 41.72 -4.95
C ILE A 10 -0.82 40.73 -5.71
N PRO A 11 -0.64 39.39 -5.51
CA PRO A 11 -1.49 38.38 -6.14
C PRO A 11 -2.97 38.55 -5.76
N ASP A 12 -3.87 38.14 -6.66
CA ASP A 12 -5.30 38.08 -6.37
C ASP A 12 -5.57 36.98 -5.33
N LYS A 13 -6.18 37.36 -4.21
CA LYS A 13 -6.42 36.45 -3.08
C LYS A 13 -7.32 35.28 -3.45
N ASP A 14 -8.37 35.51 -4.23
CA ASP A 14 -9.31 34.46 -4.62
C ASP A 14 -8.65 33.48 -5.63
N GLU A 15 -7.82 33.99 -6.52
CA GLU A 15 -7.00 33.15 -7.41
C GLU A 15 -6.00 32.28 -6.62
N VAL A 16 -5.31 32.87 -5.64
CA VAL A 16 -4.36 32.14 -4.77
C VAL A 16 -5.09 31.06 -4.02
N ARG A 17 -6.21 31.38 -3.35
CA ARG A 17 -7.00 30.44 -2.59
C ARG A 17 -7.45 29.24 -3.41
N MET A 18 -8.01 29.48 -4.59
CA MET A 18 -8.46 28.45 -5.52
C MET A 18 -7.30 27.53 -5.96
N LYS A 19 -6.14 28.11 -6.27
CA LYS A 19 -4.98 27.33 -6.73
C LYS A 19 -4.33 26.56 -5.61
N VAL A 20 -4.16 27.16 -4.43
CA VAL A 20 -3.55 26.51 -3.26
C VAL A 20 -4.39 25.31 -2.83
N GLY A 21 -5.72 25.44 -2.79
CA GLY A 21 -6.59 24.29 -2.47
C GLY A 21 -6.32 23.07 -3.34
N GLN A 22 -6.05 23.28 -4.64
CA GLN A 22 -5.76 22.17 -5.57
C GLN A 22 -4.45 21.42 -5.27
N LEU A 23 -3.52 22.01 -4.50
CA LEU A 23 -2.26 21.38 -4.11
C LEU A 23 -2.43 20.36 -2.97
N PHE A 24 -3.64 20.14 -2.46
CA PHE A 24 -3.87 19.28 -1.31
C PHE A 24 -4.71 18.05 -1.66
N LEU A 25 -4.23 16.88 -1.26
CA LEU A 25 -4.96 15.62 -1.18
C LEU A 25 -5.15 15.31 0.31
N LEU A 26 -6.37 15.49 0.80
CA LEU A 26 -6.71 15.49 2.22
C LEU A 26 -7.53 14.26 2.60
N ALA A 27 -7.87 14.10 3.87
CA ALA A 27 -8.65 12.98 4.34
C ALA A 27 -9.70 13.44 5.37
N PHE A 28 -10.65 12.57 5.65
CA PHE A 28 -11.62 12.73 6.73
C PHE A 28 -11.93 11.37 7.36
N THR A 29 -12.40 11.38 8.59
CA THR A 29 -12.76 10.18 9.35
C THR A 29 -14.23 9.86 9.20
N GLY A 30 -14.58 8.56 9.21
CA GLY A 30 -15.97 8.08 9.16
C GLY A 30 -16.56 7.95 7.76
N GLU A 31 -17.84 7.56 7.73
CA GLU A 31 -18.57 7.20 6.52
C GLU A 31 -19.41 8.36 5.95
N GLU A 32 -19.69 9.38 6.77
CA GLU A 32 -20.63 10.46 6.47
C GLU A 32 -19.90 11.69 5.94
N ALA A 33 -20.36 12.23 4.82
CA ALA A 33 -19.76 13.35 4.13
C ALA A 33 -20.10 14.73 4.70
N ASP A 34 -21.16 14.86 5.51
CA ASP A 34 -21.78 16.12 5.88
C ASP A 34 -20.80 17.19 6.39
N ILE A 35 -19.81 16.78 7.17
CA ILE A 35 -18.80 17.71 7.74
C ILE A 35 -17.76 18.11 6.70
N VAL A 36 -17.41 17.21 5.76
CA VAL A 36 -16.37 17.47 4.77
C VAL A 36 -16.89 18.20 3.52
N LEU A 37 -18.19 18.08 3.19
CA LEU A 37 -18.77 18.75 2.00
C LEU A 37 -18.59 20.27 1.99
N PRO A 38 -18.89 21.01 3.09
CA PRO A 38 -18.62 22.45 3.15
C PRO A 38 -17.15 22.78 2.97
N PHE A 39 -16.24 22.01 3.61
CA PHE A 39 -14.82 22.19 3.53
C PHE A 39 -14.30 22.03 2.08
N ILE A 40 -14.76 20.99 1.37
CA ILE A 40 -14.43 20.78 -0.07
C ILE A 40 -14.86 21.99 -0.89
N ALA A 41 -16.10 22.44 -0.72
CA ALA A 41 -16.67 23.52 -1.51
C ALA A 41 -15.98 24.87 -1.25
N GLU A 42 -15.67 25.17 0.01
CA GLU A 42 -15.09 26.45 0.43
C GLU A 42 -13.59 26.56 0.17
N ARG A 43 -12.84 25.43 0.24
CA ARG A 43 -11.39 25.42 0.05
C ARG A 43 -10.97 25.02 -1.36
N GLY A 44 -11.86 24.41 -2.13
CA GLY A 44 -11.56 23.96 -3.49
C GLY A 44 -10.39 22.99 -3.55
N ILE A 45 -10.34 22.01 -2.61
CA ILE A 45 -9.23 21.05 -2.48
C ILE A 45 -9.02 20.21 -3.74
N GLY A 46 -7.77 19.75 -3.94
CA GLY A 46 -7.37 19.00 -5.12
C GLY A 46 -7.87 17.57 -5.15
N GLY A 47 -7.95 16.93 -3.99
CA GLY A 47 -8.38 15.55 -3.88
C GLY A 47 -8.64 15.09 -2.45
N LEU A 48 -9.12 13.86 -2.32
CA LEU A 48 -9.34 13.16 -1.06
C LEU A 48 -8.71 11.78 -1.08
N TYR A 49 -7.97 11.46 -0.03
CA TYR A 49 -7.59 10.12 0.33
C TYR A 49 -8.75 9.44 1.06
N LEU A 50 -9.07 8.23 0.67
CA LEU A 50 -10.19 7.45 1.17
C LEU A 50 -9.70 6.16 1.78
N SER A 51 -9.98 6.01 3.05
CA SER A 51 -9.56 4.87 3.85
C SER A 51 -10.65 3.80 3.98
N ASN A 52 -10.32 2.75 4.73
CA ASN A 52 -11.28 1.73 5.12
C ASN A 52 -12.43 2.27 6.00
N GLU A 53 -12.25 3.42 6.64
CA GLU A 53 -13.32 4.07 7.39
C GLU A 53 -14.36 4.73 6.49
N ASN A 54 -13.92 5.24 5.33
CA ASN A 54 -14.79 5.87 4.35
C ASN A 54 -15.46 4.86 3.40
N LEU A 55 -14.75 3.76 3.08
CA LEU A 55 -15.14 2.77 2.08
C LEU A 55 -15.60 1.47 2.77
N ARG A 56 -16.88 1.37 3.14
CA ARG A 56 -17.44 0.26 3.93
C ARG A 56 -18.11 -0.81 3.09
N GLU A 57 -18.84 -0.41 2.06
CA GLU A 57 -19.50 -1.30 1.10
C GLU A 57 -19.58 -0.63 -0.28
N PRO A 58 -19.73 -1.39 -1.38
CA PRO A 58 -19.67 -0.83 -2.74
C PRO A 58 -20.71 0.27 -3.01
N LYS A 59 -21.96 0.07 -2.55
CA LYS A 59 -23.07 1.01 -2.78
C LYS A 59 -22.87 2.30 -1.98
N GLN A 60 -22.53 2.17 -0.71
CA GLN A 60 -22.25 3.32 0.17
C GLN A 60 -21.08 4.13 -0.40
N SER A 61 -19.98 3.47 -0.78
CA SER A 61 -18.81 4.13 -1.36
C SER A 61 -19.12 4.87 -2.65
N ALA A 62 -19.90 4.26 -3.55
CA ALA A 62 -20.33 4.90 -4.80
C ALA A 62 -21.21 6.15 -4.56
N LEU A 63 -22.12 6.10 -3.59
CA LEU A 63 -22.95 7.26 -3.20
C LEU A 63 -22.09 8.36 -2.59
N LEU A 64 -21.19 8.01 -1.67
CA LEU A 64 -20.24 8.95 -1.07
C LEU A 64 -19.42 9.66 -2.15
N MET A 65 -18.85 8.93 -3.12
CA MET A 65 -18.08 9.56 -4.21
C MET A 65 -18.91 10.54 -5.02
N ASN A 66 -20.16 10.23 -5.30
CA ASN A 66 -21.06 11.12 -6.03
C ASN A 66 -21.31 12.43 -5.27
N GLU A 67 -21.50 12.37 -3.94
CA GLU A 67 -21.69 13.54 -3.08
C GLU A 67 -20.44 14.42 -3.00
N LEU A 68 -19.26 13.80 -2.80
CA LEU A 68 -17.99 14.50 -2.73
C LEU A 68 -17.67 15.23 -4.05
N GLN A 69 -17.88 14.57 -5.19
CA GLN A 69 -17.69 15.20 -6.51
C GLN A 69 -18.69 16.34 -6.75
N ALA A 70 -19.94 16.19 -6.33
CA ALA A 70 -20.94 17.26 -6.44
C ALA A 70 -20.53 18.49 -5.63
N ALA A 71 -20.02 18.32 -4.40
CA ALA A 71 -19.54 19.42 -3.56
C ALA A 71 -18.36 20.14 -4.22
N ALA A 72 -17.39 19.41 -4.79
CA ALA A 72 -16.25 20.02 -5.48
C ALA A 72 -16.68 20.85 -6.71
N MET A 73 -17.60 20.33 -7.52
CA MET A 73 -18.08 21.00 -8.72
C MET A 73 -18.94 22.23 -8.42
N ASN A 74 -19.61 22.26 -7.26
CA ASN A 74 -20.38 23.40 -6.79
C ASN A 74 -19.52 24.40 -5.97
N GLY A 75 -18.29 24.04 -5.61
CA GLY A 75 -17.38 24.85 -4.83
C GLY A 75 -16.65 25.94 -5.61
N ILE A 76 -15.69 26.60 -4.94
CA ILE A 76 -14.96 27.75 -5.50
C ILE A 76 -14.06 27.37 -6.70
N SER A 77 -13.48 26.16 -6.70
CA SER A 77 -12.55 25.72 -7.78
C SER A 77 -13.27 25.19 -9.01
N LYS A 78 -14.44 24.58 -8.84
CA LYS A 78 -15.21 23.89 -9.90
C LYS A 78 -14.39 22.83 -10.66
N HIS A 79 -13.43 22.23 -9.97
CA HIS A 79 -12.64 21.11 -10.48
C HIS A 79 -13.04 19.83 -9.77
N PRO A 80 -13.10 18.68 -10.49
CA PRO A 80 -13.36 17.40 -9.85
C PRO A 80 -12.25 17.04 -8.86
N LEU A 81 -12.60 16.28 -7.81
CA LEU A 81 -11.63 15.74 -6.87
C LEU A 81 -10.81 14.61 -7.49
N LEU A 82 -9.54 14.54 -7.14
CA LEU A 82 -8.73 13.36 -7.24
C LEU A 82 -9.10 12.44 -6.06
N THR A 83 -10.06 11.52 -6.26
CA THR A 83 -10.43 10.52 -5.26
C THR A 83 -9.43 9.39 -5.28
N ALA A 84 -8.68 9.20 -4.20
CA ALA A 84 -7.55 8.28 -4.13
C ALA A 84 -7.69 7.30 -2.96
N CYS A 85 -7.19 6.09 -3.13
CA CYS A 85 -7.01 5.12 -2.05
C CYS A 85 -5.77 4.28 -2.29
N ASP A 86 -5.37 3.50 -1.27
CA ASP A 86 -4.40 2.44 -1.41
C ASP A 86 -5.12 1.12 -1.70
N GLN A 87 -4.87 0.54 -2.87
CA GLN A 87 -5.26 -0.82 -3.22
C GLN A 87 -4.01 -1.58 -3.69
N GLU A 88 -3.20 -2.01 -2.73
CA GLU A 88 -1.99 -2.80 -2.98
C GLU A 88 -2.28 -4.29 -3.11
N GLY A 89 -3.48 -4.72 -2.74
CA GLY A 89 -3.83 -6.14 -2.65
C GLY A 89 -3.04 -6.88 -1.57
N ALA A 90 -2.35 -6.14 -0.71
CA ALA A 90 -1.62 -6.65 0.44
C ALA A 90 -2.42 -6.42 1.73
N TRP A 91 -2.05 -7.13 2.77
CA TRP A 91 -2.68 -7.09 4.09
C TRP A 91 -3.01 -5.64 4.55
N GLY A 92 -4.30 -5.37 4.78
CA GLY A 92 -4.79 -4.10 5.31
C GLY A 92 -4.70 -2.89 4.36
N ILE A 93 -3.86 -2.94 3.33
CA ILE A 93 -3.72 -1.86 2.34
C ILE A 93 -4.56 -2.19 1.12
N MET A 94 -5.89 -2.13 1.30
CA MET A 94 -6.86 -2.51 0.30
C MET A 94 -8.26 -2.06 0.69
N VAL A 95 -9.12 -1.93 -0.30
CA VAL A 95 -10.56 -1.69 -0.08
C VAL A 95 -11.21 -2.98 0.46
N PRO A 96 -11.81 -2.97 1.66
CA PRO A 96 -12.14 -4.20 2.42
C PRO A 96 -13.05 -5.20 1.70
N TYR A 97 -14.01 -4.73 0.94
CA TYR A 97 -14.99 -5.55 0.22
C TYR A 97 -14.58 -5.91 -1.21
N SER A 98 -13.48 -5.36 -1.69
CA SER A 98 -12.99 -5.56 -3.06
C SER A 98 -12.31 -6.92 -3.23
N THR A 99 -12.01 -7.27 -4.47
CA THR A 99 -11.13 -8.40 -4.74
C THR A 99 -9.72 -8.08 -4.26
N THR A 100 -9.26 -8.83 -3.28
CA THR A 100 -7.88 -8.77 -2.82
C THR A 100 -7.04 -9.74 -3.64
N GLY A 101 -5.94 -9.27 -4.23
CA GLY A 101 -4.96 -10.13 -4.86
C GLY A 101 -4.13 -10.90 -3.82
N PRO A 102 -3.16 -11.70 -4.26
CA PRO A 102 -2.29 -12.44 -3.34
C PRO A 102 -1.24 -11.56 -2.64
N GLY A 103 -1.16 -10.27 -2.96
CA GLY A 103 -0.12 -9.35 -2.52
C GLY A 103 1.06 -9.23 -3.49
N ASN A 104 1.80 -8.11 -3.40
CA ASN A 104 2.84 -7.79 -4.38
C ASN A 104 4.00 -8.80 -4.38
N MET A 105 4.45 -9.25 -3.22
CA MET A 105 5.54 -10.23 -3.17
C MET A 105 5.10 -11.59 -3.72
N ALA A 106 3.86 -12.01 -3.52
CA ALA A 106 3.30 -13.19 -4.17
C ALA A 106 3.18 -13.00 -5.70
N LEU A 107 2.78 -11.81 -6.15
CA LEU A 107 2.87 -11.45 -7.58
C LEU A 107 4.32 -11.53 -8.08
N GLY A 108 5.29 -11.15 -7.25
CA GLY A 108 6.72 -11.34 -7.49
C GLY A 108 7.13 -12.78 -7.73
N ALA A 109 6.50 -13.72 -7.03
CA ALA A 109 6.73 -15.17 -7.16
C ALA A 109 6.06 -15.79 -8.39
N SER A 110 5.13 -15.09 -9.04
CA SER A 110 4.29 -15.58 -10.13
C SER A 110 4.70 -14.97 -11.49
N PRO A 111 4.15 -15.43 -12.63
CA PRO A 111 4.35 -14.79 -13.92
C PRO A 111 3.97 -13.31 -13.95
N VAL A 112 4.74 -12.46 -14.65
CA VAL A 112 4.52 -10.99 -14.71
C VAL A 112 3.12 -10.61 -15.20
N ALA A 113 2.54 -11.39 -16.12
CA ALA A 113 1.18 -11.16 -16.63
C ALA A 113 0.10 -11.19 -15.52
N ASN A 114 0.34 -11.92 -14.44
CA ASN A 114 -0.56 -11.95 -13.27
C ASN A 114 -0.61 -10.60 -12.55
N THR A 115 0.49 -9.85 -12.57
CA THR A 115 0.52 -8.49 -12.00
C THR A 115 -0.39 -7.56 -12.81
N GLU A 116 -0.28 -7.58 -14.13
CA GLU A 116 -1.14 -6.78 -15.01
C GLU A 116 -2.63 -7.14 -14.82
N GLU A 117 -2.95 -8.45 -14.78
CA GLU A 117 -4.30 -8.94 -14.54
C GLU A 117 -4.88 -8.45 -13.20
N MET A 118 -4.14 -8.61 -12.10
CA MET A 118 -4.63 -8.20 -10.78
C MET A 118 -4.83 -6.69 -10.69
N TYR A 119 -3.88 -5.89 -11.18
CA TYR A 119 -4.02 -4.43 -11.17
C TYR A 119 -5.10 -3.93 -12.13
N SER A 120 -5.39 -4.66 -13.22
CA SER A 120 -6.56 -4.41 -14.07
C SER A 120 -7.89 -4.68 -13.33
N ILE A 121 -7.96 -5.74 -12.52
CA ILE A 121 -9.13 -6.04 -11.67
C ILE A 121 -9.31 -4.94 -10.62
N PHE A 122 -8.25 -4.55 -9.91
CA PHE A 122 -8.30 -3.45 -8.95
C PHE A 122 -8.83 -2.17 -9.60
N ALA A 123 -8.30 -1.81 -10.75
CA ALA A 123 -8.74 -0.63 -11.49
C ALA A 123 -10.22 -0.66 -11.87
N LYS A 124 -10.72 -1.79 -12.34
CA LYS A 124 -12.14 -1.96 -12.68
C LYS A 124 -13.06 -1.77 -11.47
N GLU A 125 -12.68 -2.39 -10.34
CA GLU A 125 -13.47 -2.30 -9.11
C GLU A 125 -13.44 -0.89 -8.52
N LEU A 126 -12.26 -0.25 -8.47
CA LEU A 126 -12.11 1.13 -8.01
C LEU A 126 -12.92 2.12 -8.86
N THR A 127 -12.84 2.00 -10.19
CA THR A 127 -13.60 2.85 -11.10
C THR A 127 -15.10 2.71 -10.86
N SER A 128 -15.59 1.50 -10.57
CA SER A 128 -17.04 1.24 -10.37
C SER A 128 -17.59 1.92 -9.11
N ILE A 129 -16.75 2.23 -8.13
CA ILE A 129 -17.13 2.96 -6.91
C ILE A 129 -16.76 4.45 -6.96
N GLY A 130 -16.18 4.94 -8.08
CA GLY A 130 -15.86 6.35 -8.26
C GLY A 130 -14.47 6.78 -7.73
N VAL A 131 -13.60 5.84 -7.37
CA VAL A 131 -12.19 6.11 -7.10
C VAL A 131 -11.45 6.23 -8.42
N VAL A 132 -10.66 7.29 -8.62
CA VAL A 132 -9.98 7.59 -9.89
C VAL A 132 -8.46 7.46 -9.82
N CYS A 133 -7.89 7.35 -8.62
CA CYS A 133 -6.45 7.21 -8.40
C CYS A 133 -6.16 6.07 -7.43
N ASN A 134 -5.27 5.17 -7.81
CA ASN A 134 -4.71 4.17 -6.91
C ASN A 134 -3.29 4.61 -6.53
N LEU A 135 -3.02 4.83 -5.23
CA LEU A 135 -1.69 5.19 -4.74
C LEU A 135 -0.72 4.00 -4.81
N CYS A 136 -0.64 3.38 -5.98
CA CYS A 136 0.12 2.17 -6.31
C CYS A 136 0.65 2.24 -7.75
N PRO A 137 1.70 1.43 -8.07
CA PRO A 137 2.34 0.38 -7.27
C PRO A 137 3.45 0.88 -6.35
N ALA A 138 3.78 0.07 -5.31
CA ALA A 138 5.06 0.18 -4.63
C ALA A 138 6.18 -0.20 -5.59
N ALA A 139 7.09 0.74 -5.85
CA ALA A 139 8.27 0.56 -6.71
C ALA A 139 9.54 0.26 -5.89
N ASP A 140 9.38 0.09 -4.59
CA ASP A 140 10.46 -0.20 -3.65
C ASP A 140 11.05 -1.58 -3.86
N VAL A 141 12.39 -1.69 -3.91
CA VAL A 141 13.12 -2.95 -3.97
C VAL A 141 13.41 -3.42 -2.56
N ASN A 142 12.84 -4.54 -2.11
CA ASN A 142 13.02 -5.05 -0.74
C ASN A 142 14.41 -5.66 -0.54
N SER A 143 15.44 -4.84 -0.60
CA SER A 143 16.84 -5.24 -0.50
C SER A 143 17.33 -5.41 0.94
N ASN A 144 16.51 -5.05 1.92
CA ASN A 144 16.73 -5.35 3.33
C ASN A 144 15.61 -6.27 3.85
N PRO A 145 15.89 -7.55 4.15
CA PRO A 145 14.88 -8.48 4.64
C PRO A 145 14.31 -8.08 6.01
N LEU A 146 14.99 -7.22 6.76
CA LEU A 146 14.53 -6.69 8.05
C LEU A 146 13.76 -5.37 7.91
N ASN A 147 13.41 -4.97 6.69
CA ASN A 147 12.63 -3.75 6.47
C ASN A 147 11.24 -3.87 7.12
N PRO A 148 10.89 -3.01 8.09
CA PRO A 148 9.66 -3.15 8.86
C PRO A 148 8.41 -2.60 8.15
N ILE A 149 8.59 -1.86 7.04
CA ILE A 149 7.50 -1.11 6.39
C ILE A 149 7.18 -1.64 5.00
N ILE A 150 8.18 -1.99 4.21
CA ILE A 150 8.00 -2.44 2.83
C ILE A 150 7.75 -3.96 2.80
N GLY A 151 8.73 -4.79 3.14
CA GLY A 151 8.53 -6.25 3.21
C GLY A 151 7.73 -6.78 2.03
N THR A 152 6.63 -7.46 2.32
CA THR A 152 5.74 -8.08 1.32
C THR A 152 4.93 -7.10 0.45
N ARG A 153 5.00 -5.78 0.72
CA ARG A 153 4.45 -4.74 -0.17
C ARG A 153 5.29 -4.57 -1.44
N SER A 154 6.58 -4.95 -1.42
CA SER A 154 7.45 -5.02 -2.60
C SER A 154 7.17 -6.27 -3.43
N PHE A 155 7.48 -6.21 -4.72
CA PHE A 155 7.48 -7.39 -5.61
C PHE A 155 8.71 -8.30 -5.41
N GLY A 156 9.70 -7.90 -4.61
CA GLY A 156 10.89 -8.69 -4.30
C GLY A 156 12.17 -7.88 -4.14
N GLU A 157 13.33 -8.57 -4.17
CA GLU A 157 14.63 -7.97 -3.95
C GLU A 157 15.43 -7.69 -5.23
N ASN A 158 15.03 -8.28 -6.37
CA ASN A 158 15.72 -8.07 -7.64
C ASN A 158 15.18 -6.82 -8.34
N PRO A 159 16.02 -5.77 -8.57
CA PRO A 159 15.57 -4.50 -9.12
C PRO A 159 14.86 -4.61 -10.47
N GLN A 160 15.39 -5.45 -11.38
CA GLN A 160 14.79 -5.62 -12.71
C GLN A 160 13.44 -6.36 -12.62
N ALA A 161 13.34 -7.39 -11.78
CA ALA A 161 12.09 -8.10 -11.58
C ALA A 161 11.01 -7.23 -10.94
N VAL A 162 11.39 -6.33 -10.02
CA VAL A 162 10.48 -5.31 -9.46
C VAL A 162 10.06 -4.32 -10.55
N ALA A 163 11.00 -3.81 -11.34
CA ALA A 163 10.72 -2.87 -12.43
C ALA A 163 9.75 -3.44 -13.47
N ASP A 164 9.91 -4.70 -13.88
CA ASP A 164 9.01 -5.36 -14.81
C ASP A 164 7.57 -5.44 -14.28
N ARG A 165 7.40 -5.69 -12.97
CA ARG A 165 6.08 -5.76 -12.32
C ARG A 165 5.49 -4.39 -12.06
N VAL A 166 6.30 -3.39 -11.74
CA VAL A 166 5.86 -1.99 -11.66
C VAL A 166 5.28 -1.54 -12.99
N LYS A 167 5.96 -1.84 -14.11
CA LYS A 167 5.43 -1.58 -15.46
C LYS A 167 4.11 -2.30 -15.70
N ALA A 168 4.02 -3.59 -15.38
CA ALA A 168 2.80 -4.37 -15.56
C ALA A 168 1.64 -3.83 -14.70
N ALA A 169 1.89 -3.43 -13.46
CA ALA A 169 0.89 -2.81 -12.58
C ALA A 169 0.37 -1.49 -13.15
N ILE A 170 1.26 -0.61 -13.61
CA ILE A 170 0.87 0.65 -14.27
C ILE A 170 0.03 0.37 -15.52
N THR A 171 0.42 -0.61 -16.34
CA THR A 171 -0.35 -1.01 -17.52
C THR A 171 -1.75 -1.48 -17.13
N GLY A 172 -1.89 -2.32 -16.09
CA GLY A 172 -3.16 -2.80 -15.58
C GLY A 172 -4.07 -1.67 -15.09
N LEU A 173 -3.52 -0.69 -14.36
CA LEU A 173 -4.27 0.49 -13.89
C LEU A 173 -4.73 1.35 -15.07
N HIS A 174 -3.83 1.71 -15.96
CA HIS A 174 -4.10 2.58 -17.10
C HIS A 174 -5.12 1.98 -18.08
N SER A 175 -5.11 0.65 -18.27
CA SER A 175 -6.05 -0.03 -19.17
C SER A 175 -7.53 0.17 -18.79
N ASN A 176 -7.80 0.57 -17.54
CA ASN A 176 -9.14 0.85 -17.02
C ASN A 176 -9.31 2.30 -16.55
N GLY A 177 -8.41 3.19 -16.96
CA GLY A 177 -8.51 4.64 -16.74
C GLY A 177 -8.35 5.08 -15.29
N ILE A 178 -7.56 4.33 -14.50
CA ILE A 178 -7.12 4.70 -13.15
C ILE A 178 -5.75 5.36 -13.23
N ILE A 179 -5.60 6.44 -12.48
CA ILE A 179 -4.35 7.16 -12.29
C ILE A 179 -3.41 6.33 -11.42
N ALA A 180 -2.17 6.13 -11.89
CA ALA A 180 -1.16 5.31 -11.24
C ALA A 180 -0.11 6.15 -10.51
N VAL A 181 0.39 5.65 -9.37
CA VAL A 181 1.39 6.31 -8.53
C VAL A 181 2.55 5.38 -8.22
N ALA A 182 3.78 5.73 -8.61
CA ALA A 182 4.97 4.99 -8.19
C ALA A 182 5.46 5.51 -6.82
N LYS A 183 5.65 4.60 -5.86
CA LYS A 183 6.05 4.95 -4.47
C LYS A 183 7.05 3.98 -3.89
N HIS A 184 7.91 4.39 -2.97
CA HIS A 184 8.08 5.71 -2.33
C HIS A 184 9.45 6.28 -2.75
N PHE A 185 9.45 7.24 -3.65
CA PHE A 185 10.67 7.78 -4.29
C PHE A 185 11.63 8.44 -3.29
N PRO A 186 12.96 8.19 -3.36
CA PRO A 186 13.73 7.42 -4.36
C PRO A 186 13.85 5.91 -4.08
N GLY A 187 13.16 5.37 -3.08
CA GLY A 187 13.13 3.95 -2.73
C GLY A 187 13.21 3.70 -1.21
N HIS A 188 12.23 3.00 -0.65
CA HIS A 188 12.10 2.74 0.80
C HIS A 188 12.63 1.35 1.20
N GLY A 189 12.99 0.50 0.24
CA GLY A 189 13.21 -0.94 0.49
C GLY A 189 14.51 -1.30 1.24
N ASN A 190 15.44 -0.35 1.43
CA ASN A 190 16.69 -0.58 2.16
C ASN A 190 16.65 -0.10 3.63
N THR A 191 15.60 0.59 4.07
CA THR A 191 15.56 1.14 5.42
C THR A 191 15.42 0.04 6.47
N SER A 192 16.02 0.27 7.64
CA SER A 192 15.89 -0.57 8.85
C SER A 192 15.13 0.12 9.96
N THR A 193 14.74 1.38 9.77
CA THR A 193 14.03 2.20 10.74
C THR A 193 12.63 2.50 10.21
N ASP A 194 11.66 2.37 11.10
CA ASP A 194 10.28 2.73 10.83
C ASP A 194 10.13 4.25 10.71
N SER A 195 9.67 4.73 9.55
CA SER A 195 9.44 6.15 9.27
C SER A 195 8.34 6.79 10.14
N HIS A 196 7.51 6.00 10.80
CA HIS A 196 6.56 6.50 11.81
C HIS A 196 7.25 6.88 13.14
N LYS A 197 8.47 6.39 13.39
CA LYS A 197 9.22 6.65 14.63
C LYS A 197 10.25 7.76 14.51
N GLY A 198 10.78 8.02 13.32
CA GLY A 198 11.80 9.03 13.05
C GLY A 198 12.15 9.05 11.56
N ILE A 199 13.06 9.94 11.14
CA ILE A 199 13.49 10.03 9.73
C ILE A 199 14.50 8.92 9.46
N PRO A 200 14.17 7.91 8.62
CA PRO A 200 15.12 6.89 8.21
C PRO A 200 16.25 7.49 7.36
N ARG A 201 17.37 6.77 7.28
CA ARG A 201 18.54 7.18 6.48
C ARG A 201 19.05 6.02 5.63
N VAL A 202 19.33 6.28 4.36
CA VAL A 202 19.94 5.36 3.42
C VAL A 202 21.36 5.83 3.11
N THR A 203 22.35 4.98 3.40
CA THR A 203 23.79 5.31 3.30
C THR A 203 24.48 4.68 2.08
N ARG A 204 23.70 4.14 1.15
CA ARG A 204 24.19 3.57 -0.11
C ARG A 204 24.93 4.61 -0.96
N SER A 205 25.89 4.14 -1.75
CA SER A 205 26.51 4.94 -2.79
C SER A 205 25.50 5.35 -3.88
N LEU A 206 25.79 6.41 -4.61
CA LEU A 206 24.94 6.85 -5.72
C LEU A 206 24.77 5.76 -6.79
N GLU A 207 25.81 5.00 -7.09
CA GLU A 207 25.77 3.89 -8.04
C GLU A 207 24.80 2.78 -7.60
N GLU A 208 24.80 2.43 -6.32
CA GLU A 208 23.83 1.46 -5.76
C GLU A 208 22.42 2.00 -5.79
N ILE A 209 22.20 3.26 -5.42
CA ILE A 209 20.87 3.90 -5.49
C ILE A 209 20.35 3.89 -6.93
N GLU A 210 21.19 4.23 -7.91
CA GLU A 210 20.81 4.26 -9.33
C GLU A 210 20.49 2.89 -9.91
N SER A 211 21.26 1.87 -9.52
CA SER A 211 21.12 0.51 -10.06
C SER A 211 20.09 -0.34 -9.34
N ILE A 212 19.79 -0.03 -8.09
CA ILE A 212 18.86 -0.80 -7.23
C ILE A 212 17.57 -0.03 -7.00
N ASP A 213 17.66 1.07 -6.27
CA ASP A 213 16.46 1.75 -5.74
C ASP A 213 15.71 2.53 -6.83
N LEU A 214 16.44 3.20 -7.74
CA LEU A 214 15.87 4.06 -8.78
C LEU A 214 15.48 3.32 -10.07
N LEU A 215 15.96 2.11 -10.30
CA LEU A 215 15.63 1.38 -11.53
C LEU A 215 14.14 1.17 -11.75
N PRO A 216 13.33 0.75 -10.74
CA PRO A 216 11.89 0.63 -10.91
C PRO A 216 11.19 1.97 -11.20
N PHE A 217 11.64 3.07 -10.61
CA PHE A 217 11.08 4.40 -10.87
C PHE A 217 11.37 4.88 -12.29
N LYS A 218 12.58 4.60 -12.80
CA LYS A 218 12.94 4.90 -14.19
C LYS A 218 12.01 4.17 -15.17
N VAL A 219 11.79 2.88 -14.92
CA VAL A 219 10.86 2.08 -15.73
C VAL A 219 9.41 2.55 -15.56
N ALA A 220 9.00 2.99 -14.37
CA ALA A 220 7.68 3.58 -14.13
C ALA A 220 7.48 4.87 -14.95
N ILE A 221 8.49 5.75 -14.98
CA ILE A 221 8.47 6.99 -15.78
C ILE A 221 8.36 6.67 -17.28
N ASP A 222 9.16 5.71 -17.76
CA ASP A 222 9.12 5.25 -19.16
C ASP A 222 7.77 4.59 -19.51
N ALA A 223 7.11 3.96 -18.53
CA ALA A 223 5.76 3.40 -18.68
C ALA A 223 4.65 4.45 -18.60
N GLY A 224 4.99 5.72 -18.35
CA GLY A 224 4.05 6.85 -18.33
C GLY A 224 3.27 6.99 -17.03
N VAL A 225 3.86 6.61 -15.89
CA VAL A 225 3.25 6.82 -14.56
C VAL A 225 2.84 8.28 -14.37
N ASP A 226 1.69 8.49 -13.75
CA ASP A 226 1.07 9.81 -13.64
C ASP A 226 1.61 10.62 -12.46
N LEU A 227 1.77 9.94 -11.32
CA LEU A 227 2.34 10.53 -10.11
C LEU A 227 3.56 9.75 -9.63
N VAL A 228 4.45 10.49 -8.97
CA VAL A 228 5.51 9.91 -8.15
C VAL A 228 5.30 10.40 -6.71
N MET A 229 5.18 9.45 -5.76
CA MET A 229 5.07 9.78 -4.35
C MET A 229 6.45 9.77 -3.69
N THR A 230 6.76 10.85 -2.97
CA THR A 230 8.05 11.01 -2.28
C THR A 230 8.07 10.24 -0.95
N SER A 231 9.27 9.90 -0.47
CA SER A 231 9.47 9.33 0.86
C SER A 231 10.04 10.34 1.85
N HIS A 232 9.76 10.15 3.14
CA HIS A 232 10.35 10.95 4.22
C HIS A 232 11.67 10.35 4.72
N ILE A 233 12.62 10.14 3.79
CA ILE A 233 13.89 9.44 4.01
C ILE A 233 15.04 10.31 3.55
N ILE A 234 16.14 10.33 4.32
CA ILE A 234 17.40 10.98 3.94
C ILE A 234 18.25 9.99 3.15
N PHE A 235 18.73 10.41 1.98
CA PHE A 235 19.64 9.64 1.13
C PHE A 235 20.99 10.36 1.09
N ASP A 236 21.97 9.87 1.84
CA ASP A 236 23.26 10.55 2.01
C ASP A 236 23.97 10.90 0.71
N ALA A 237 23.85 10.05 -0.30
CA ALA A 237 24.48 10.27 -1.60
C ALA A 237 23.72 11.24 -2.52
N LEU A 238 22.47 11.61 -2.21
CA LEU A 238 21.64 12.55 -2.97
C LEU A 238 21.50 13.88 -2.25
N ASP A 239 21.09 13.87 -0.98
CA ASP A 239 21.00 15.02 -0.09
C ASP A 239 21.16 14.54 1.36
N PRO A 240 22.32 14.78 2.01
CA PRO A 240 22.56 14.34 3.38
C PRO A 240 21.86 15.17 4.45
N GLU A 241 21.27 16.32 4.08
CA GLU A 241 20.68 17.28 5.03
C GLU A 241 19.16 17.18 5.11
N HIS A 242 18.49 16.89 3.98
CA HIS A 242 17.04 16.90 3.90
C HIS A 242 16.46 15.56 3.48
N PRO A 243 15.28 15.16 4.03
CA PRO A 243 14.56 14.02 3.49
C PRO A 243 14.09 14.30 2.06
N ALA A 244 13.89 13.26 1.25
CA ALA A 244 13.56 13.39 -0.16
C ALA A 244 12.37 14.32 -0.43
N THR A 245 11.36 14.29 0.44
CA THR A 245 10.18 15.18 0.36
C THR A 245 10.54 16.66 0.44
N LEU A 246 11.60 17.04 1.13
CA LEU A 246 12.02 18.44 1.34
C LEU A 246 13.27 18.83 0.51
N SER A 247 13.74 17.97 -0.38
CA SER A 247 14.99 18.15 -1.11
C SER A 247 14.76 18.57 -2.57
N SER A 248 15.16 19.79 -2.92
CA SER A 248 15.16 20.24 -4.33
C SER A 248 16.19 19.47 -5.17
N LEU A 249 17.31 19.05 -4.58
CA LEU A 249 18.31 18.20 -5.24
C LEU A 249 17.70 16.88 -5.71
N ILE A 250 16.78 16.32 -4.90
CA ILE A 250 16.11 15.06 -5.23
C ILE A 250 14.92 15.28 -6.16
N LEU A 251 14.07 16.27 -5.89
CA LEU A 251 12.81 16.43 -6.64
C LEU A 251 12.98 17.20 -7.94
N ILE A 252 13.84 18.22 -7.99
CA ILE A 252 14.08 19.01 -9.19
C ILE A 252 15.24 18.43 -9.99
N ASP A 253 16.44 18.45 -9.42
CA ASP A 253 17.65 18.12 -10.19
C ASP A 253 17.67 16.64 -10.59
N TYR A 254 17.22 15.75 -9.68
CA TYR A 254 17.27 14.31 -9.96
C TYR A 254 15.98 13.79 -10.64
N LEU A 255 14.80 13.94 -10.01
CA LEU A 255 13.57 13.36 -10.54
C LEU A 255 13.10 14.07 -11.83
N ARG A 256 13.06 15.41 -11.82
CA ARG A 256 12.55 16.16 -12.99
C ARG A 256 13.59 16.28 -14.10
N ASP A 257 14.80 16.72 -13.77
CA ASP A 257 15.80 17.04 -14.80
C ASP A 257 16.55 15.80 -15.26
N LYS A 258 17.07 14.97 -14.35
CA LYS A 258 17.87 13.79 -14.72
C LYS A 258 17.00 12.63 -15.20
N LEU A 259 15.91 12.29 -14.46
CA LEU A 259 15.01 11.20 -14.84
C LEU A 259 13.90 11.64 -15.82
N GLY A 260 13.71 12.94 -16.02
CA GLY A 260 12.78 13.48 -17.01
C GLY A 260 11.30 13.41 -16.63
N PHE A 261 10.95 13.21 -15.35
CA PHE A 261 9.56 13.09 -14.91
C PHE A 261 8.79 14.40 -15.10
N LYS A 262 7.66 14.35 -15.81
CA LYS A 262 6.80 15.51 -16.12
C LYS A 262 5.44 15.49 -15.42
N GLY A 263 5.10 14.37 -14.74
CA GLY A 263 3.84 14.20 -14.03
C GLY A 263 3.78 14.96 -12.70
N VAL A 264 2.81 14.63 -11.87
CA VAL A 264 2.58 15.24 -10.57
C VAL A 264 3.48 14.59 -9.52
N VAL A 265 4.21 15.37 -8.74
CA VAL A 265 4.92 14.90 -7.55
C VAL A 265 4.03 15.12 -6.34
N ILE A 266 3.67 14.02 -5.66
CA ILE A 266 2.87 14.02 -4.43
C ILE A 266 3.73 13.55 -3.25
N THR A 267 3.48 14.07 -2.06
CA THR A 267 4.17 13.59 -0.85
C THR A 267 3.56 12.31 -0.33
N ASP A 268 4.31 11.52 0.45
CA ASP A 268 3.73 10.63 1.43
C ASP A 268 3.01 11.43 2.52
N SER A 269 2.25 10.77 3.40
CA SER A 269 1.41 11.44 4.39
C SER A 269 2.20 12.32 5.35
N PHE A 270 1.81 13.58 5.47
CA PHE A 270 2.37 14.51 6.44
C PHE A 270 1.94 14.24 7.89
N ASN A 271 0.99 13.33 8.10
CA ASN A 271 0.64 12.83 9.42
C ASN A 271 1.66 11.83 9.98
N MET A 272 2.57 11.31 9.14
CA MET A 272 3.62 10.39 9.58
C MET A 272 4.59 11.04 10.58
N GLY A 273 5.01 10.25 11.57
CA GLY A 273 5.84 10.71 12.68
C GLY A 273 7.21 11.28 12.28
N SER A 274 7.74 10.92 11.12
CA SER A 274 8.98 11.47 10.57
C SER A 274 8.89 12.98 10.30
N ILE A 275 7.75 13.46 9.81
CA ILE A 275 7.49 14.89 9.60
C ILE A 275 7.01 15.55 10.89
N GLN A 276 5.95 15.00 11.52
CA GLN A 276 5.31 15.59 12.69
C GLN A 276 6.24 15.86 13.87
N LYS A 277 7.25 14.98 14.08
CA LYS A 277 8.21 15.11 15.19
C LYS A 277 9.43 15.97 14.86
N SER A 278 9.71 16.18 13.57
CA SER A 278 10.95 16.81 13.10
C SER A 278 10.75 18.21 12.56
N TYR A 279 9.55 18.55 12.12
CA TYR A 279 9.19 19.82 11.50
C TYR A 279 7.87 20.36 12.04
N ASP A 280 7.66 21.68 11.93
CA ASP A 280 6.32 22.28 11.99
C ASP A 280 5.58 21.92 10.70
N PRO A 281 4.45 21.17 10.75
CA PRO A 281 3.84 20.62 9.53
C PRO A 281 3.45 21.67 8.47
N PRO A 282 2.88 22.85 8.82
CA PRO A 282 2.64 23.90 7.84
C PRO A 282 3.91 24.46 7.20
N GLU A 283 5.01 24.60 7.95
CA GLU A 283 6.30 25.05 7.41
C GLU A 283 6.90 23.98 6.49
N ALA A 284 6.82 22.71 6.88
CA ALA A 284 7.22 21.59 6.03
C ALA A 284 6.46 21.59 4.68
N ALA A 285 5.16 21.91 4.69
CA ALA A 285 4.36 22.03 3.49
C ALA A 285 4.90 23.12 2.55
N ILE A 286 5.25 24.29 3.09
CA ILE A 286 5.85 25.39 2.32
C ILE A 286 7.19 24.95 1.72
N LEU A 287 8.07 24.35 2.52
CA LEU A 287 9.37 23.87 2.07
C LEU A 287 9.24 22.79 0.99
N THR A 288 8.27 21.89 1.12
CA THR A 288 7.99 20.83 0.16
C THR A 288 7.56 21.39 -1.21
N ILE A 289 6.69 22.39 -1.22
CA ILE A 289 6.28 23.08 -2.47
C ILE A 289 7.51 23.75 -3.11
N LEU A 290 8.33 24.41 -2.31
CA LEU A 290 9.57 25.04 -2.79
C LEU A 290 10.59 24.01 -3.30
N ALA A 291 10.65 22.82 -2.69
CA ALA A 291 11.50 21.72 -3.12
C ALA A 291 11.05 21.08 -4.46
N GLY A 292 9.84 21.38 -4.96
CA GLY A 292 9.38 20.92 -6.27
C GLY A 292 8.23 19.92 -6.26
N ALA A 293 7.65 19.59 -5.09
CA ALA A 293 6.43 18.80 -5.01
C ALA A 293 5.20 19.64 -5.45
N ASP A 294 4.23 18.98 -6.07
CA ASP A 294 3.02 19.62 -6.59
C ASP A 294 1.82 19.42 -5.69
N MET A 295 1.74 18.27 -4.99
CA MET A 295 0.66 17.95 -4.06
C MET A 295 1.19 17.51 -2.71
N ILE A 296 0.48 17.91 -1.66
CA ILE A 296 0.72 17.51 -0.27
C ILE A 296 -0.40 16.58 0.14
N MET A 297 -0.03 15.41 0.65
CA MET A 297 -0.98 14.42 1.13
C MET A 297 -1.05 14.43 2.66
N LEU A 298 -2.27 14.44 3.20
CA LEU A 298 -2.55 14.10 4.57
C LEU A 298 -3.53 12.92 4.56
N ALA A 299 -3.05 11.76 4.97
CA ALA A 299 -3.90 10.59 5.18
C ALA A 299 -4.46 10.58 6.62
N GLU A 300 -5.40 9.67 6.90
CA GLU A 300 -6.11 9.64 8.18
C GLU A 300 -5.37 8.91 9.31
N GLU A 301 -4.06 8.88 9.38
CA GLU A 301 -3.31 8.26 10.48
C GLU A 301 -3.66 8.79 11.89
N ARG A 302 -4.82 9.41 12.01
CA ARG A 302 -5.41 9.99 13.21
C ARG A 302 -6.73 9.30 13.58
N TYR A 303 -6.76 8.00 13.47
CA TYR A 303 -7.91 7.19 13.86
C TYR A 303 -8.37 7.50 15.28
N GLY A 304 -9.67 7.77 15.43
CA GLY A 304 -10.27 8.12 16.70
C GLY A 304 -10.17 9.60 17.12
N GLU A 305 -9.58 10.48 16.30
CA GLU A 305 -9.72 11.93 16.49
C GLU A 305 -11.10 12.40 16.03
N ASP A 306 -11.57 13.52 16.64
CA ASP A 306 -12.78 14.19 16.17
C ASP A 306 -12.58 14.71 14.75
N VAL A 307 -13.53 14.44 13.86
CA VAL A 307 -13.44 14.82 12.44
C VAL A 307 -13.34 16.34 12.28
N GLY A 308 -13.98 17.12 13.15
CA GLY A 308 -13.93 18.59 13.12
C GLY A 308 -12.54 19.12 13.48
N ASP A 309 -11.86 18.52 14.46
CA ASP A 309 -10.49 18.89 14.83
C ASP A 309 -9.51 18.51 13.70
N TYR A 310 -9.73 17.40 13.04
CA TYR A 310 -8.92 16.99 11.90
C TYR A 310 -9.09 17.94 10.70
N ILE A 311 -10.31 18.31 10.34
CA ILE A 311 -10.58 19.32 9.29
C ILE A 311 -9.97 20.68 9.67
N LYS A 312 -10.01 21.06 10.94
CA LYS A 312 -9.40 22.31 11.40
C LYS A 312 -7.89 22.32 11.18
N SER A 313 -7.19 21.24 11.53
CA SER A 313 -5.73 21.15 11.31
C SER A 313 -5.36 21.23 9.84
N GLN A 314 -6.15 20.63 8.96
CA GLN A 314 -5.98 20.72 7.51
C GLN A 314 -6.23 22.16 7.00
N ASN A 315 -7.25 22.84 7.53
CA ASN A 315 -7.49 24.25 7.22
C ASN A 315 -6.30 25.14 7.60
N GLU A 316 -5.74 24.96 8.79
CA GLU A 316 -4.57 25.72 9.25
C GLU A 316 -3.36 25.55 8.32
N MET A 317 -3.14 24.35 7.80
CA MET A 317 -2.08 24.09 6.84
C MET A 317 -2.33 24.83 5.50
N ILE A 318 -3.55 24.77 4.97
CA ILE A 318 -3.93 25.50 3.75
C ILE A 318 -3.73 27.01 3.95
N ASP A 319 -4.22 27.59 5.07
CA ASP A 319 -4.11 29.00 5.38
C ASP A 319 -2.64 29.46 5.44
N ARG A 320 -1.75 28.65 6.00
CA ARG A 320 -0.31 28.97 6.06
C ARG A 320 0.36 28.93 4.70
N VAL A 321 -0.04 28.01 3.81
CA VAL A 321 0.45 27.99 2.41
C VAL A 321 -0.11 29.17 1.62
N GLU A 322 -1.39 29.50 1.76
CA GLU A 322 -1.99 30.71 1.15
C GLU A 322 -1.23 31.96 1.59
N GLN A 323 -0.98 32.13 2.88
CA GLN A 323 -0.22 33.25 3.43
C GLN A 323 1.19 33.31 2.85
N ALA A 324 1.90 32.18 2.76
CA ALA A 324 3.25 32.13 2.19
C ALA A 324 3.30 32.56 0.71
N VAL A 325 2.26 32.26 -0.06
CA VAL A 325 2.11 32.77 -1.45
C VAL A 325 1.86 34.28 -1.47
N MET A 326 0.94 34.76 -0.63
CA MET A 326 0.61 36.20 -0.56
C MET A 326 1.79 37.05 -0.09
N GLU A 327 2.67 36.50 0.74
CA GLU A 327 3.91 37.14 1.22
C GLU A 327 5.08 36.99 0.25
N GLY A 328 4.90 36.23 -0.85
CA GLY A 328 5.93 35.98 -1.85
C GLY A 328 7.01 34.98 -1.42
N ARG A 329 6.83 34.26 -0.31
CA ARG A 329 7.71 33.13 0.10
C ARG A 329 7.60 31.98 -0.92
N ILE A 330 6.38 31.65 -1.34
CA ILE A 330 6.16 30.77 -2.49
C ILE A 330 5.89 31.65 -3.70
N PRO A 331 6.76 31.64 -4.73
CA PRO A 331 6.54 32.41 -5.95
C PRO A 331 5.25 31.97 -6.67
N MET A 332 4.50 32.92 -7.23
CA MET A 332 3.32 32.62 -8.06
C MET A 332 3.63 31.69 -9.24
N GLU A 333 4.84 31.77 -9.78
CA GLU A 333 5.29 30.87 -10.84
C GLU A 333 5.29 29.42 -10.36
N ARG A 334 5.84 29.14 -9.15
CA ARG A 334 5.87 27.80 -8.57
C ARG A 334 4.46 27.28 -8.26
N LEU A 335 3.58 28.13 -7.71
CA LEU A 335 2.18 27.78 -7.51
C LEU A 335 1.49 27.41 -8.84
N ASN A 336 1.69 28.23 -9.88
CA ASN A 336 1.11 28.00 -11.19
C ASN A 336 1.63 26.70 -11.84
N GLU A 337 2.90 26.37 -11.69
CA GLU A 337 3.46 25.12 -12.18
C GLU A 337 2.78 23.90 -11.54
N ALA A 338 2.67 23.88 -10.21
CA ALA A 338 2.02 22.78 -9.49
C ALA A 338 0.55 22.65 -9.90
N TYR A 339 -0.18 23.75 -9.83
CA TYR A 339 -1.59 23.82 -10.22
C TYR A 339 -1.81 23.31 -11.66
N ASN A 340 -1.02 23.78 -12.62
CA ASN A 340 -1.18 23.40 -14.03
C ASN A 340 -0.91 21.90 -14.24
N ARG A 341 0.06 21.28 -13.54
CA ARG A 341 0.30 19.82 -13.62
C ARG A 341 -0.90 19.05 -13.09
N ILE A 342 -1.47 19.48 -11.97
CA ILE A 342 -2.64 18.82 -11.36
C ILE A 342 -3.86 18.95 -12.28
N ILE A 343 -4.13 20.13 -12.82
CA ILE A 343 -5.27 20.33 -13.73
C ILE A 343 -5.08 19.54 -15.03
N SER A 344 -3.87 19.56 -15.61
CA SER A 344 -3.56 18.76 -16.79
C SER A 344 -3.75 17.25 -16.56
N LEU A 345 -3.43 16.77 -15.36
CA LEU A 345 -3.70 15.38 -14.98
C LEU A 345 -5.21 15.09 -14.96
N LYS A 346 -6.01 15.94 -14.32
CA LYS A 346 -7.47 15.82 -14.27
C LYS A 346 -8.11 15.85 -15.66
N GLU A 347 -7.61 16.72 -16.54
CA GLU A 347 -8.02 16.82 -17.95
C GLU A 347 -7.62 15.56 -18.76
N LYS A 348 -6.37 15.08 -18.61
CA LYS A 348 -5.89 13.83 -19.25
C LYS A 348 -6.84 12.66 -19.00
N TYR A 349 -7.32 12.52 -17.75
CA TYR A 349 -8.23 11.45 -17.35
C TYR A 349 -9.71 11.80 -17.51
N LYS A 350 -10.03 13.00 -18.05
CA LYS A 350 -11.39 13.50 -18.28
C LYS A 350 -12.27 13.37 -17.03
N LEU A 351 -11.75 13.77 -15.88
CA LEU A 351 -12.46 13.58 -14.62
C LEU A 351 -13.79 14.32 -14.56
N THR A 352 -13.97 15.41 -15.32
CA THR A 352 -15.24 16.11 -15.48
C THR A 352 -16.34 15.27 -16.15
N GLU A 353 -15.97 14.21 -16.86
CA GLU A 353 -16.92 13.26 -17.49
C GLU A 353 -17.23 12.07 -16.56
N LYS A 354 -16.57 11.97 -15.38
CA LYS A 354 -16.63 10.84 -14.44
C LYS A 354 -17.12 11.25 -13.04
N LEU A 355 -18.03 12.22 -12.98
CA LEU A 355 -18.47 12.80 -11.71
C LEU A 355 -19.44 11.92 -10.91
N THR A 356 -20.08 10.95 -11.57
CA THR A 356 -21.05 10.06 -10.94
C THR A 356 -20.86 8.63 -11.41
N VAL A 357 -21.10 7.70 -10.48
CA VAL A 357 -21.11 6.26 -10.74
C VAL A 357 -22.45 5.64 -10.31
N ASP A 358 -22.82 4.52 -10.94
CA ASP A 358 -24.06 3.80 -10.59
C ASP A 358 -23.84 2.90 -9.36
N ALA A 359 -24.34 3.35 -8.24
CA ALA A 359 -24.23 2.65 -6.96
C ALA A 359 -24.86 1.24 -6.95
N ALA A 360 -25.90 1.01 -7.76
CA ALA A 360 -26.52 -0.31 -7.86
C ALA A 360 -25.62 -1.29 -8.62
N SER A 361 -25.01 -0.83 -9.71
CA SER A 361 -24.05 -1.62 -10.49
C SER A 361 -22.80 -1.93 -9.68
N ALA A 362 -22.29 -0.98 -8.88
CA ALA A 362 -21.13 -1.19 -8.01
C ALA A 362 -21.31 -2.40 -7.08
N SER A 363 -22.48 -2.55 -6.45
CA SER A 363 -22.77 -3.65 -5.53
C SER A 363 -22.68 -5.05 -6.17
N SER A 364 -22.96 -5.17 -7.44
CA SER A 364 -22.91 -6.46 -8.16
C SER A 364 -21.56 -6.72 -8.83
N PHE A 365 -20.76 -5.66 -9.02
CA PHE A 365 -19.54 -5.72 -9.79
C PHE A 365 -18.29 -5.92 -8.91
N VAL A 366 -18.21 -5.19 -7.78
CA VAL A 366 -17.04 -5.26 -6.89
C VAL A 366 -17.01 -6.59 -6.14
N GLY A 367 -15.86 -7.23 -6.11
CA GLY A 367 -15.66 -8.51 -5.43
C GLY A 367 -16.48 -9.65 -6.06
N ASN A 368 -16.79 -9.59 -7.34
CA ASN A 368 -17.60 -10.61 -8.03
C ASN A 368 -16.86 -11.96 -8.10
N PRO A 369 -17.58 -13.07 -8.37
CA PRO A 369 -16.99 -14.42 -8.42
C PRO A 369 -15.87 -14.59 -9.45
N GLU A 370 -15.95 -13.91 -10.61
CA GLU A 370 -14.93 -13.99 -11.66
C GLU A 370 -13.60 -13.36 -11.19
N HIS A 371 -13.66 -12.18 -10.60
CA HIS A 371 -12.49 -11.50 -10.03
C HIS A 371 -11.86 -12.32 -8.89
N LYS A 372 -12.68 -12.86 -7.98
CA LYS A 372 -12.20 -13.74 -6.89
C LYS A 372 -11.57 -15.03 -7.40
N ALA A 373 -12.14 -15.62 -8.48
CA ALA A 373 -11.54 -16.79 -9.11
C ALA A 373 -10.19 -16.47 -9.78
N ALA A 374 -10.06 -15.29 -10.40
CA ALA A 374 -8.79 -14.81 -10.93
C ALA A 374 -7.74 -14.63 -9.82
N ALA A 375 -8.11 -13.99 -8.70
CA ALA A 375 -7.24 -13.83 -7.54
C ALA A 375 -6.76 -15.18 -6.97
N LEU A 376 -7.66 -16.17 -6.87
CA LEU A 376 -7.30 -17.51 -6.43
C LEU A 376 -6.30 -18.19 -7.40
N ARG A 377 -6.56 -18.15 -8.70
CA ARG A 377 -5.66 -18.72 -9.73
C ARG A 377 -4.26 -18.08 -9.66
N VAL A 378 -4.21 -16.77 -9.47
CA VAL A 378 -2.95 -16.04 -9.32
C VAL A 378 -2.23 -16.45 -8.04
N ALA A 379 -2.93 -16.55 -6.91
CA ALA A 379 -2.39 -17.03 -5.65
C ALA A 379 -1.85 -18.46 -5.77
N GLU A 380 -2.56 -19.36 -6.44
CA GLU A 380 -2.12 -20.74 -6.69
C GLU A 380 -0.79 -20.78 -7.48
N SER A 381 -0.61 -19.86 -8.42
CA SER A 381 0.62 -19.79 -9.23
C SER A 381 1.82 -19.19 -8.47
N SER A 382 1.61 -18.57 -7.32
CA SER A 382 2.65 -17.95 -6.48
C SER A 382 3.17 -18.84 -5.37
N LEU A 383 2.48 -19.93 -5.05
CA LEU A 383 2.87 -20.82 -3.96
C LEU A 383 4.26 -21.41 -4.17
N TYR A 384 5.11 -21.25 -3.15
CA TYR A 384 6.47 -21.75 -3.13
C TYR A 384 6.64 -22.89 -2.15
N MET A 385 7.17 -24.02 -2.63
CA MET A 385 7.58 -25.14 -1.78
C MET A 385 9.11 -25.28 -1.88
N ALA A 386 9.81 -25.05 -0.77
CA ALA A 386 11.25 -25.16 -0.75
C ALA A 386 11.72 -26.63 -0.81
N TYR A 387 11.03 -27.51 -0.10
CA TYR A 387 11.27 -28.96 -0.05
C TYR A 387 10.12 -29.70 0.63
N ASP A 388 10.03 -30.99 0.33
CA ASP A 388 9.18 -31.98 1.02
C ASP A 388 9.97 -33.29 1.18
N LYS A 389 10.69 -33.43 2.30
CA LYS A 389 11.66 -34.52 2.53
C LYS A 389 10.99 -35.87 2.79
N ARG A 390 9.73 -35.86 3.26
CA ARG A 390 8.95 -37.05 3.61
C ARG A 390 7.82 -37.36 2.65
N SER A 391 7.70 -36.58 1.58
CA SER A 391 6.56 -36.68 0.65
C SER A 391 5.22 -36.56 1.40
N SER A 392 5.14 -35.56 2.27
CA SER A 392 3.97 -35.32 3.14
C SER A 392 2.84 -34.58 2.43
N VAL A 393 3.12 -33.96 1.30
CA VAL A 393 2.16 -33.23 0.48
C VAL A 393 2.00 -33.94 -0.87
N PRO A 394 0.77 -34.20 -1.34
CA PRO A 394 -0.50 -33.84 -0.71
C PRO A 394 -0.85 -34.71 0.51
N LEU A 395 -1.67 -34.14 1.40
CA LEU A 395 -2.24 -34.88 2.53
C LEU A 395 -3.26 -35.91 2.02
N LYS A 396 -3.39 -37.02 2.74
CA LYS A 396 -4.42 -38.02 2.43
C LYS A 396 -5.81 -37.48 2.80
N PRO A 397 -6.84 -37.67 1.97
CA PRO A 397 -8.19 -37.27 2.33
C PRO A 397 -8.62 -37.84 3.68
N GLY A 398 -9.19 -36.99 4.53
CA GLY A 398 -9.65 -37.41 5.89
C GLY A 398 -8.53 -37.61 6.91
N SER A 399 -7.28 -37.19 6.63
CA SER A 399 -6.21 -37.22 7.63
C SER A 399 -6.58 -36.40 8.86
N SER A 400 -6.14 -36.89 10.01
CA SER A 400 -6.13 -36.15 11.26
C SER A 400 -4.92 -35.21 11.27
N VAL A 401 -5.19 -33.92 11.44
CA VAL A 401 -4.21 -32.82 11.29
C VAL A 401 -4.18 -31.99 12.56
N SER A 402 -3.04 -31.99 13.25
CA SER A 402 -2.78 -31.01 14.32
C SER A 402 -2.25 -29.71 13.72
N VAL A 403 -3.01 -28.65 13.87
CA VAL A 403 -2.57 -27.29 13.46
C VAL A 403 -2.00 -26.57 14.68
N VAL A 404 -0.73 -26.21 14.60
CA VAL A 404 -0.01 -25.52 15.68
C VAL A 404 0.23 -24.09 15.30
N ARG A 405 -0.26 -23.17 16.12
CA ARG A 405 -0.07 -21.73 15.92
C ARG A 405 1.32 -21.29 16.38
N LEU A 406 2.10 -20.72 15.45
CA LEU A 406 3.42 -20.15 15.74
C LEU A 406 3.42 -18.60 15.78
N THR A 407 2.26 -17.98 15.77
CA THR A 407 2.15 -16.52 15.88
C THR A 407 2.28 -16.07 17.33
N LYS A 408 2.42 -14.77 17.53
CA LYS A 408 2.37 -14.18 18.86
C LYS A 408 0.95 -14.31 19.43
N GLU A 409 0.88 -14.52 20.73
CA GLU A 409 -0.38 -14.49 21.47
C GLU A 409 -1.07 -13.15 21.27
N ASN A 410 -2.16 -12.78 21.29
CA ASN A 410 -2.84 -11.47 21.12
C ASN A 410 -2.41 -10.67 19.87
N VAL A 411 -1.95 -11.33 18.82
CA VAL A 411 -1.53 -10.64 17.59
C VAL A 411 -2.67 -9.82 16.97
N GLU A 412 -3.91 -10.29 17.07
CA GLU A 412 -5.11 -9.60 16.58
C GLU A 412 -5.32 -8.25 17.27
N GLU A 413 -5.13 -8.20 18.60
CA GLU A 413 -5.25 -6.97 19.39
C GLU A 413 -4.15 -5.97 19.00
N ILE A 414 -2.90 -6.46 18.91
CA ILE A 414 -1.75 -5.63 18.54
C ILE A 414 -1.93 -5.02 17.15
N ILE A 415 -2.40 -5.80 16.19
CA ILE A 415 -2.61 -5.34 14.82
C ILE A 415 -3.73 -4.30 14.76
N THR A 416 -4.84 -4.54 15.45
CA THR A 416 -5.97 -3.60 15.50
C THR A 416 -5.53 -2.25 16.05
N ILE A 417 -4.69 -2.23 17.08
CA ILE A 417 -4.20 -1.00 17.69
C ILE A 417 -3.12 -0.32 16.83
N ALA A 418 -2.18 -1.10 16.28
CA ALA A 418 -0.99 -0.55 15.62
C ALA A 418 -1.25 -0.07 14.19
N ALA A 419 -2.16 -0.73 13.50
CA ALA A 419 -2.40 -0.42 12.09
C ALA A 419 -3.33 0.78 11.88
N GLY A 420 -4.07 1.20 12.92
CA GLY A 420 -5.16 2.15 12.73
C GLY A 420 -6.14 1.70 11.64
N ILE A 421 -6.00 0.48 11.19
CA ILE A 421 -6.87 -0.15 10.21
C ILE A 421 -8.09 -0.60 10.99
N GLY A 422 -9.21 0.01 10.78
CA GLY A 422 -10.45 -0.21 11.50
C GLY A 422 -10.80 -1.69 11.79
N PRO A 423 -11.95 -1.97 12.40
CA PRO A 423 -12.29 -3.22 13.09
C PRO A 423 -12.37 -4.49 12.22
N ASN A 424 -11.97 -4.44 10.96
CA ASN A 424 -12.09 -5.53 9.99
C ASN A 424 -10.79 -6.33 9.78
N TYR A 425 -9.80 -6.15 10.63
CA TYR A 425 -8.57 -6.92 10.50
C TYR A 425 -8.76 -8.32 11.11
N TYR A 426 -8.48 -9.33 10.34
CA TYR A 426 -8.46 -10.74 10.80
C TYR A 426 -7.11 -11.39 10.46
N THR A 427 -6.74 -12.41 11.22
CA THR A 427 -5.56 -13.20 10.91
C THR A 427 -5.91 -14.30 9.90
N ALA A 428 -5.00 -14.59 8.99
CA ALA A 428 -5.19 -15.64 8.00
C ALA A 428 -5.17 -17.05 8.65
N TYR A 429 -4.68 -17.16 9.88
CA TYR A 429 -4.69 -18.41 10.63
C TYR A 429 -6.10 -18.98 10.81
N ALA A 430 -7.06 -18.15 11.23
CA ALA A 430 -8.44 -18.60 11.43
C ALA A 430 -9.11 -19.05 10.11
N ASP A 431 -8.84 -18.32 9.02
CA ASP A 431 -9.29 -18.72 7.69
C ASP A 431 -8.63 -20.04 7.25
N PHE A 432 -7.34 -20.23 7.53
CA PHE A 432 -6.63 -21.45 7.19
C PHE A 432 -7.25 -22.67 7.87
N VAL A 433 -7.52 -22.61 9.18
CA VAL A 433 -8.19 -23.68 9.93
C VAL A 433 -9.58 -23.96 9.32
N SER A 434 -10.36 -22.90 9.06
CA SER A 434 -11.71 -23.05 8.49
C SER A 434 -11.69 -23.70 7.09
N GLU A 435 -10.77 -23.30 6.23
CA GLU A 435 -10.63 -23.85 4.88
C GLU A 435 -10.10 -25.29 4.89
N MET A 436 -9.23 -25.66 5.85
CA MET A 436 -8.79 -27.06 6.06
C MET A 436 -9.96 -27.97 6.46
N ILE A 437 -10.80 -27.51 7.40
CA ILE A 437 -12.03 -28.23 7.79
C ILE A 437 -12.98 -28.37 6.58
N ALA A 438 -13.18 -27.28 5.85
CA ALA A 438 -14.02 -27.29 4.64
C ALA A 438 -13.49 -28.21 3.53
N ALA A 439 -12.17 -28.42 3.49
CA ALA A 439 -11.53 -29.39 2.57
C ALA A 439 -11.68 -30.86 3.02
N GLY A 440 -12.25 -31.11 4.20
CA GLY A 440 -12.57 -32.45 4.70
C GLY A 440 -11.47 -33.09 5.57
N PHE A 441 -10.57 -32.30 6.11
CA PHE A 441 -9.58 -32.76 7.10
C PHE A 441 -10.18 -32.73 8.52
N ASP A 442 -9.74 -33.67 9.38
CA ASP A 442 -10.06 -33.69 10.81
C ASP A 442 -9.02 -32.85 11.54
N VAL A 443 -9.40 -31.60 11.89
CA VAL A 443 -8.46 -30.57 12.37
C VAL A 443 -8.61 -30.36 13.87
N SER A 444 -7.49 -30.46 14.59
CA SER A 444 -7.36 -30.04 15.98
C SER A 444 -6.32 -28.95 16.13
N GLU A 445 -6.61 -27.91 16.93
CA GLU A 445 -5.73 -26.77 17.14
C GLU A 445 -4.93 -26.88 18.45
N TYR A 446 -3.66 -26.47 18.39
CA TYR A 446 -2.74 -26.51 19.53
C TYR A 446 -1.85 -25.28 19.58
N ASN A 447 -1.41 -24.92 20.78
CA ASN A 447 -0.28 -24.04 20.97
C ASN A 447 1.04 -24.82 20.88
N TYR A 448 2.14 -24.13 20.64
CA TYR A 448 3.44 -24.80 20.44
C TYR A 448 3.98 -25.51 21.69
N GLU A 449 3.46 -25.19 22.89
CA GLU A 449 3.83 -25.83 24.17
C GLU A 449 2.89 -26.98 24.57
N ASP A 450 1.77 -27.17 23.86
CA ASP A 450 0.81 -28.20 24.17
C ASP A 450 1.38 -29.61 23.86
N GLU A 451 0.93 -30.61 24.62
CA GLU A 451 1.17 -32.00 24.25
C GLU A 451 0.29 -32.36 23.06
N ILE A 452 0.92 -32.63 21.91
CA ILE A 452 0.22 -32.97 20.69
C ILE A 452 0.03 -34.49 20.61
N PRO A 453 -1.22 -34.99 20.61
CA PRO A 453 -1.49 -36.41 20.41
C PRO A 453 -0.92 -36.93 19.10
N GLY A 454 -0.73 -38.24 18.98
CA GLY A 454 -0.18 -38.89 17.81
C GLY A 454 -1.12 -38.78 16.60
N GLU A 455 -1.02 -37.68 15.87
CA GLU A 455 -1.77 -37.38 14.64
C GLU A 455 -1.04 -37.89 13.39
N ASP A 456 -1.75 -37.93 12.25
CA ASP A 456 -1.15 -38.30 10.97
C ASP A 456 -0.09 -37.29 10.51
N VAL A 457 -0.34 -35.99 10.74
CA VAL A 457 0.53 -34.87 10.34
C VAL A 457 0.37 -33.68 11.26
N ILE A 458 1.45 -32.93 11.47
CA ILE A 458 1.45 -31.66 12.19
C ILE A 458 1.76 -30.54 11.22
N ILE A 459 0.91 -29.52 11.23
CA ILE A 459 1.10 -28.29 10.44
C ILE A 459 1.36 -27.13 11.40
N CYS A 460 2.59 -26.62 11.39
CA CYS A 460 2.94 -25.40 12.09
C CYS A 460 2.67 -24.20 11.17
N VAL A 461 1.83 -23.27 11.60
CA VAL A 461 1.44 -22.09 10.84
C VAL A 461 2.14 -20.87 11.39
N SER A 462 2.97 -20.24 10.57
CA SER A 462 3.60 -18.93 10.85
C SER A 462 2.91 -17.83 10.07
N GLU A 463 2.71 -16.69 10.73
CA GLU A 463 2.11 -15.49 10.17
C GLU A 463 2.69 -14.27 10.87
N ASN A 464 3.63 -13.58 10.23
CA ASN A 464 4.30 -12.41 10.78
C ASN A 464 3.77 -11.12 10.15
N TYR A 465 3.70 -10.09 10.98
CA TYR A 465 3.23 -8.77 10.57
C TYR A 465 4.32 -7.73 10.80
N PRO A 466 4.52 -6.75 9.90
CA PRO A 466 5.56 -5.74 10.03
C PRO A 466 5.26 -4.67 11.09
N PHE A 467 4.26 -4.89 11.96
CA PHE A 467 3.94 -3.96 13.03
C PHE A 467 4.80 -4.22 14.27
N PRO A 468 5.28 -3.15 14.93
CA PRO A 468 6.02 -3.28 16.16
C PRO A 468 5.27 -4.10 17.22
N GLY A 469 5.87 -5.19 17.63
CA GLY A 469 5.29 -6.09 18.62
C GLY A 469 4.33 -7.16 18.09
N ALA A 470 3.93 -7.11 16.81
CA ALA A 470 3.01 -8.08 16.21
C ALA A 470 3.70 -9.34 15.67
N SER A 471 4.99 -9.26 15.32
CA SER A 471 5.77 -10.39 14.86
C SER A 471 6.57 -11.03 15.98
N LEU A 472 6.79 -12.33 15.88
CA LEU A 472 7.88 -12.98 16.60
C LEU A 472 9.19 -12.65 15.89
N ASP A 473 10.26 -12.45 16.67
CA ASP A 473 11.59 -12.45 16.07
C ASP A 473 11.93 -13.85 15.54
N LEU A 474 12.91 -13.90 14.64
CA LEU A 474 13.28 -15.15 13.99
C LEU A 474 13.81 -16.21 14.99
N GLU A 475 14.44 -15.80 16.09
CA GLU A 475 14.96 -16.69 17.12
C GLU A 475 13.82 -17.34 17.89
N GLU A 476 12.81 -16.59 18.29
CA GLU A 476 11.64 -17.13 18.98
C GLU A 476 10.81 -18.05 18.08
N GLN A 477 10.68 -17.76 16.81
CA GLN A 477 10.03 -18.67 15.85
C GLN A 477 10.79 -19.99 15.74
N ARG A 478 12.13 -19.93 15.67
CA ARG A 478 12.99 -21.12 15.71
C ARG A 478 12.72 -21.96 16.93
N ARG A 479 12.73 -21.31 18.09
CA ARG A 479 12.52 -21.96 19.37
C ARG A 479 11.19 -22.69 19.41
N ARG A 480 10.09 -22.01 19.02
CA ARG A 480 8.74 -22.58 19.01
C ARG A 480 8.65 -23.80 18.08
N LEU A 481 9.14 -23.68 16.85
CA LEU A 481 9.14 -24.79 15.89
C LEU A 481 10.04 -25.95 16.36
N ALA A 482 11.18 -25.66 17.00
CA ALA A 482 12.06 -26.68 17.55
C ALA A 482 11.37 -27.48 18.68
N VAL A 483 10.65 -26.81 19.58
CA VAL A 483 9.86 -27.46 20.65
C VAL A 483 8.85 -28.44 20.04
N VAL A 484 8.08 -28.00 19.04
CA VAL A 484 7.12 -28.90 18.37
C VAL A 484 7.84 -30.09 17.72
N LYS A 485 8.96 -29.86 17.06
CA LYS A 485 9.73 -30.90 16.35
C LYS A 485 10.32 -31.94 17.31
N GLU A 486 10.78 -31.53 18.49
CA GLU A 486 11.34 -32.42 19.49
C GLU A 486 10.27 -33.32 20.14
N ASN A 487 9.03 -32.81 20.21
CA ASN A 487 7.92 -33.49 20.87
C ASN A 487 7.10 -34.41 19.93
N THR A 488 7.47 -34.52 18.64
CA THR A 488 6.70 -35.33 17.68
C THR A 488 7.58 -36.24 16.83
N LYS A 489 6.97 -37.35 16.38
CA LYS A 489 7.50 -38.23 15.33
C LYS A 489 6.69 -38.15 14.04
N ALA A 490 5.54 -37.47 14.08
CA ALA A 490 4.70 -37.24 12.92
C ALA A 490 5.43 -36.37 11.89
N PRO A 491 5.05 -36.43 10.60
CA PRO A 491 5.52 -35.48 9.60
C PRO A 491 5.21 -34.04 10.00
N LEU A 492 6.21 -33.17 9.93
CA LEU A 492 6.08 -31.76 10.31
C LEU A 492 6.13 -30.89 9.08
N ILE A 493 5.03 -30.21 8.79
CA ILE A 493 4.89 -29.22 7.71
C ILE A 493 4.91 -27.82 8.33
N ASN A 494 5.77 -26.92 7.85
CA ASN A 494 5.65 -25.50 8.18
C ASN A 494 4.97 -24.79 7.00
N VAL A 495 3.88 -24.12 7.30
CA VAL A 495 3.13 -23.25 6.41
C VAL A 495 3.38 -21.80 6.81
N ALA A 496 4.12 -21.06 5.97
CA ALA A 496 4.29 -19.62 6.13
C ALA A 496 3.21 -18.91 5.30
N LEU A 497 2.25 -18.26 5.97
CA LEU A 497 1.14 -17.61 5.29
C LEU A 497 1.52 -16.29 4.69
N LYS A 498 2.41 -15.51 5.32
CA LYS A 498 2.69 -14.15 4.86
C LYS A 498 4.14 -13.92 4.48
N ASP A 499 5.03 -14.10 5.43
CA ASP A 499 6.43 -13.72 5.28
C ASP A 499 7.27 -14.93 4.83
N PRO A 500 7.98 -14.86 3.70
CA PRO A 500 8.80 -15.97 3.23
C PRO A 500 10.15 -16.09 3.96
N TYR A 501 10.47 -15.16 4.86
CA TYR A 501 11.75 -15.15 5.59
C TYR A 501 11.77 -16.07 6.80
N ASP A 502 10.61 -16.50 7.33
CA ASP A 502 10.50 -17.41 8.47
C ASP A 502 11.01 -18.82 8.21
N ALA A 503 11.21 -19.14 6.97
CA ALA A 503 11.32 -20.48 6.48
C ALA A 503 12.55 -21.28 6.79
N LEU A 504 13.67 -20.68 6.95
CA LEU A 504 14.93 -21.39 6.78
C LEU A 504 15.66 -21.65 8.09
N ILE A 505 14.98 -21.38 9.16
CA ILE A 505 15.62 -21.27 10.47
C ILE A 505 15.57 -22.56 11.26
N VAL A 506 14.47 -23.27 11.15
CA VAL A 506 14.35 -24.66 11.61
C VAL A 506 13.90 -25.47 10.42
N GLN A 507 14.61 -26.54 10.10
CA GLN A 507 14.25 -27.38 8.95
C GLN A 507 13.12 -28.34 9.33
N PRO A 508 11.82 -28.01 9.09
CA PRO A 508 10.75 -28.97 9.14
C PRO A 508 10.97 -30.08 8.10
N ASP A 509 10.09 -31.06 8.07
CA ASP A 509 10.14 -32.07 7.01
C ASP A 509 9.69 -31.47 5.66
N THR A 510 8.73 -30.53 5.71
CA THR A 510 8.20 -29.82 4.54
C THR A 510 8.07 -28.34 4.86
N TYR A 511 8.48 -27.47 3.92
CA TYR A 511 8.30 -26.04 4.03
C TYR A 511 7.58 -25.48 2.80
N ILE A 512 6.49 -24.73 3.07
CA ILE A 512 5.66 -24.10 2.04
C ILE A 512 5.38 -22.65 2.46
N SER A 513 5.48 -21.71 1.51
CA SER A 513 5.09 -20.31 1.70
C SER A 513 4.00 -19.90 0.73
N ALA A 514 2.98 -19.23 1.24
CA ALA A 514 1.94 -18.57 0.45
C ALA A 514 2.36 -17.16 0.00
N ILE A 515 3.40 -16.59 0.63
CA ILE A 515 3.95 -15.25 0.36
C ILE A 515 2.87 -14.15 0.46
N GLY A 516 1.80 -14.43 1.18
CA GLY A 516 0.66 -13.55 1.38
C GLY A 516 -0.35 -14.17 2.33
N SER A 517 -1.19 -13.32 2.93
CA SER A 517 -2.15 -13.71 3.97
C SER A 517 -3.63 -13.44 3.61
N ASN A 518 -3.92 -13.05 2.37
CA ASN A 518 -5.29 -12.85 1.93
C ASN A 518 -6.02 -14.18 1.76
N ILE A 519 -7.34 -14.17 1.75
CA ILE A 519 -8.16 -15.39 1.60
C ILE A 519 -7.83 -16.20 0.34
N SER A 520 -7.38 -15.55 -0.74
CA SER A 520 -6.91 -16.24 -1.95
C SER A 520 -5.64 -17.05 -1.71
N ASN A 521 -4.69 -16.55 -0.89
CA ASN A 521 -3.47 -17.26 -0.50
C ASN A 521 -3.79 -18.46 0.39
N VAL A 522 -4.69 -18.27 1.35
CA VAL A 522 -5.15 -19.33 2.24
C VAL A 522 -5.79 -20.49 1.46
N LYS A 523 -6.73 -20.16 0.57
CA LYS A 523 -7.39 -21.17 -0.30
C LYS A 523 -6.42 -21.88 -1.23
N ALA A 524 -5.47 -21.13 -1.81
CA ALA A 524 -4.41 -21.71 -2.63
C ALA A 524 -3.55 -22.69 -1.82
N MET A 525 -3.17 -22.34 -0.59
CA MET A 525 -2.42 -23.23 0.32
C MET A 525 -3.18 -24.51 0.61
N VAL A 526 -4.46 -24.42 0.95
CA VAL A 526 -5.31 -25.60 1.21
C VAL A 526 -5.50 -26.45 -0.05
N ASN A 527 -5.60 -25.83 -1.23
CA ASN A 527 -5.66 -26.54 -2.51
C ASN A 527 -4.35 -27.32 -2.78
N LEU A 528 -3.19 -26.76 -2.43
CA LEU A 528 -1.91 -27.47 -2.52
C LEU A 528 -1.85 -28.63 -1.53
N LEU A 529 -2.18 -28.40 -0.26
CA LEU A 529 -2.18 -29.44 0.79
C LEU A 529 -3.14 -30.59 0.45
N SER A 530 -4.28 -30.31 -0.18
CA SER A 530 -5.25 -31.32 -0.61
C SER A 530 -4.94 -31.97 -1.96
N GLY A 531 -3.85 -31.60 -2.62
CA GLY A 531 -3.41 -32.20 -3.89
C GLY A 531 -4.20 -31.76 -5.12
N LYS A 532 -4.98 -30.68 -5.03
CA LYS A 532 -5.70 -30.12 -6.19
C LYS A 532 -4.76 -29.39 -7.16
N ILE A 533 -3.64 -28.89 -6.65
CA ILE A 533 -2.63 -28.14 -7.42
C ILE A 533 -1.22 -28.54 -6.98
N GLU A 534 -0.23 -28.09 -7.74
CA GLU A 534 1.20 -28.18 -7.43
C GLU A 534 1.79 -26.79 -7.18
N ALA A 535 2.80 -26.66 -6.31
CA ALA A 535 3.52 -25.41 -6.10
C ALA A 535 4.40 -25.09 -7.33
N LYS A 536 4.25 -23.87 -7.88
CA LYS A 536 4.96 -23.42 -9.10
C LYS A 536 5.66 -22.08 -8.92
N GLY A 537 5.41 -21.38 -7.80
CA GLY A 537 5.99 -20.10 -7.49
C GLY A 537 7.51 -20.16 -7.34
N LYS A 538 8.16 -19.04 -7.64
CA LYS A 538 9.60 -18.86 -7.43
C LYS A 538 9.77 -17.79 -6.37
N LEU A 539 10.53 -18.08 -5.33
CA LEU A 539 10.75 -17.12 -4.27
C LEU A 539 11.41 -15.83 -4.82
N PRO A 540 10.79 -14.65 -4.64
CA PRO A 540 11.30 -13.41 -5.20
C PRO A 540 12.33 -12.71 -4.30
N VAL A 541 12.70 -13.35 -3.20
CA VAL A 541 13.66 -12.89 -2.19
C VAL A 541 14.58 -14.03 -1.80
N THR A 542 15.78 -13.69 -1.34
CA THR A 542 16.72 -14.65 -0.77
C THR A 542 16.37 -14.85 0.70
N PRO A 543 16.09 -16.08 1.12
CA PRO A 543 15.88 -16.35 2.53
C PRO A 543 17.11 -15.98 3.35
N VAL A 544 16.89 -15.32 4.47
CA VAL A 544 18.00 -14.95 5.36
C VAL A 544 18.59 -16.24 5.95
N ALA A 545 19.86 -16.49 5.68
CA ALA A 545 20.56 -17.55 6.38
C ALA A 545 20.64 -17.24 7.89
N PRO A 546 20.59 -18.27 8.74
CA PRO A 546 20.62 -18.07 10.20
C PRO A 546 21.93 -17.44 10.67
#